data_e3aa343a04e96c4e35169c939b87bc50
#
_entry.id   e3aa343a04e96c4e35169c939b87bc50
#
_cell.length_a   1.000
_cell.length_b   1.000
_cell.length_c   1.000
_cell.angle_alpha   90.00
_cell.angle_beta   90.00
_cell.angle_gamma   90.00
#
_symmetry.space_group_name_H-M   'P 1'
#
loop_
_entity.id
_entity.type
_entity.pdbx_description
1 polymer ?
#
loop_
_entity_poly.entity_id
_entity_poly.type
_entity_poly.pdbx_seq_one_letter_code
_entity_poly.pdbx_strand_id
1 'polypeptide(L)'
;MKQIFAIVTVILAAAFFAAAQTPMDKQAEQELLRITREMIDTSLRGDKSAFERYTADTYIETDFNGTVTTRARILDNFLTPPASMKPTLELQDVQVHVYGDTAVMSSRGIYRAEANGQKITNSFRTTDVWLRRDGRWQMIASHASEIPPDRVAVKVNPKIFDAYVGAYEISPGLVFTVTRDGDKLMGQWTSSKKLHELQPQNETTFFIKGDPDLDIFVKDEKGQVTHVIFRSMDGREIKAKKIK
;
A
#
# COMPACT_ATOMS: atom_id res chain seq x y z
N MET A 1 63.66 -7.74 -33.01
CA MET A 1 62.48 -8.61 -32.79
C MET A 1 61.53 -7.88 -31.85
N LYS A 2 60.50 -7.28 -32.43
CA LYS A 2 59.43 -6.54 -31.66
C LYS A 2 58.17 -7.44 -31.67
N GLN A 3 57.82 -7.97 -30.52
CA GLN A 3 56.56 -8.74 -30.35
C GLN A 3 55.42 -7.72 -30.11
N ILE A 4 54.44 -7.74 -30.99
CA ILE A 4 53.19 -6.97 -30.91
C ILE A 4 52.20 -7.89 -30.15
N PHE A 5 51.84 -7.51 -28.92
CA PHE A 5 50.71 -8.13 -28.18
C PHE A 5 49.42 -7.51 -28.69
N ALA A 6 48.59 -8.26 -29.38
CA ALA A 6 47.23 -7.90 -29.73
C ALA A 6 46.31 -8.22 -28.56
N ILE A 7 45.79 -7.19 -27.91
CA ILE A 7 44.74 -7.31 -26.89
C ILE A 7 43.39 -7.43 -27.62
N VAL A 8 42.80 -8.63 -27.57
CA VAL A 8 41.43 -8.89 -28.03
C VAL A 8 40.47 -8.49 -26.90
N THR A 9 39.84 -7.35 -27.01
CA THR A 9 38.78 -6.92 -26.11
C THR A 9 37.47 -7.59 -26.52
N VAL A 10 37.03 -8.60 -25.80
CA VAL A 10 35.71 -9.23 -25.98
C VAL A 10 34.69 -8.32 -25.30
N ILE A 11 33.93 -7.57 -26.10
CA ILE A 11 32.77 -6.80 -25.62
C ILE A 11 31.61 -7.79 -25.48
N LEU A 12 31.29 -8.19 -24.24
CA LEU A 12 30.08 -8.94 -23.93
C LEU A 12 28.90 -7.95 -23.95
N ALA A 13 28.21 -7.87 -25.07
CA ALA A 13 26.92 -7.14 -25.14
C ALA A 13 25.86 -7.97 -24.42
N ALA A 14 25.56 -7.63 -23.17
CA ALA A 14 24.38 -8.13 -22.47
C ALA A 14 23.14 -7.52 -23.13
N ALA A 15 22.55 -8.23 -24.09
CA ALA A 15 21.25 -7.90 -24.64
C ALA A 15 20.20 -8.15 -23.54
N PHE A 16 19.70 -7.08 -22.94
CA PHE A 16 18.47 -7.13 -22.16
C PHE A 16 17.33 -7.42 -23.15
N PHE A 17 16.97 -8.70 -23.29
CA PHE A 17 15.70 -9.06 -23.91
C PHE A 17 14.58 -8.63 -22.96
N ALA A 18 13.94 -7.49 -23.21
CA ALA A 18 12.60 -7.27 -22.76
C ALA A 18 11.75 -8.36 -23.42
N ALA A 19 11.38 -9.39 -22.64
CA ALA A 19 10.56 -10.49 -23.14
C ALA A 19 9.22 -9.89 -23.58
N ALA A 20 8.99 -9.78 -24.88
CA ALA A 20 7.67 -9.41 -25.41
C ALA A 20 6.67 -10.48 -24.96
N GLN A 21 5.53 -10.08 -24.42
CA GLN A 21 4.46 -11.00 -24.02
C GLN A 21 4.05 -11.85 -25.23
N THR A 22 4.02 -13.16 -25.03
CA THR A 22 3.57 -14.10 -26.08
C THR A 22 2.06 -14.00 -26.27
N PRO A 23 1.49 -14.41 -27.41
CA PRO A 23 0.04 -14.51 -27.58
C PRO A 23 -0.64 -15.37 -26.48
N MET A 24 0.04 -16.39 -25.99
CA MET A 24 -0.43 -17.26 -24.91
C MET A 24 -0.50 -16.54 -23.56
N ASP A 25 0.44 -15.63 -23.28
CA ASP A 25 0.42 -14.81 -22.06
C ASP A 25 -0.75 -13.83 -22.06
N LYS A 26 -1.09 -13.24 -23.22
CA LYS A 26 -2.24 -12.36 -23.38
C LYS A 26 -3.57 -13.09 -23.16
N GLN A 27 -3.67 -14.32 -23.64
CA GLN A 27 -4.86 -15.14 -23.41
C GLN A 27 -5.02 -15.49 -21.93
N ALA A 28 -3.93 -15.87 -21.26
CA ALA A 28 -3.91 -16.15 -19.83
C ALA A 28 -4.30 -14.91 -19.02
N GLU A 29 -3.76 -13.74 -19.37
CA GLU A 29 -4.12 -12.46 -18.75
C GLU A 29 -5.61 -12.17 -18.85
N GLN A 30 -6.20 -12.30 -20.03
CA GLN A 30 -7.64 -12.08 -20.25
C GLN A 30 -8.49 -13.06 -19.45
N GLU A 31 -8.09 -14.32 -19.39
CA GLU A 31 -8.78 -15.35 -18.60
C GLU A 31 -8.71 -15.03 -17.10
N LEU A 32 -7.56 -14.68 -16.56
CA LEU A 32 -7.38 -14.32 -15.16
C LEU A 32 -8.19 -13.08 -14.79
N LEU A 33 -8.23 -12.06 -15.65
CA LEU A 33 -9.09 -10.89 -15.45
C LEU A 33 -10.58 -11.25 -15.42
N ARG A 34 -11.02 -12.14 -16.29
CA ARG A 34 -12.41 -12.62 -16.30
C ARG A 34 -12.75 -13.36 -15.02
N ILE A 35 -11.87 -14.29 -14.61
CA ILE A 35 -12.05 -15.08 -13.37
C ILE A 35 -12.12 -14.14 -12.16
N THR A 36 -11.19 -13.20 -12.06
CA THR A 36 -11.14 -12.25 -10.94
C THR A 36 -12.42 -11.42 -10.85
N ARG A 37 -12.94 -10.92 -11.98
CA ARG A 37 -14.23 -10.20 -12.00
C ARG A 37 -15.39 -11.08 -11.56
N GLU A 38 -15.46 -12.33 -12.03
CA GLU A 38 -16.48 -13.30 -11.60
C GLU A 38 -16.41 -13.55 -10.09
N MET A 39 -15.21 -13.73 -9.54
CA MET A 39 -15.01 -13.92 -8.10
C MET A 39 -15.46 -12.69 -7.29
N ILE A 40 -15.14 -11.50 -7.74
CA ILE A 40 -15.57 -10.24 -7.12
C ILE A 40 -17.08 -10.13 -7.14
N ASP A 41 -17.69 -10.26 -8.32
CA ASP A 41 -19.13 -10.07 -8.52
C ASP A 41 -19.96 -11.06 -7.71
N THR A 42 -19.52 -12.31 -7.59
CA THR A 42 -20.19 -13.32 -6.76
C THR A 42 -19.99 -13.03 -5.29
N SER A 43 -18.78 -12.70 -4.86
CA SER A 43 -18.47 -12.39 -3.45
C SER A 43 -19.24 -11.16 -2.94
N LEU A 44 -19.39 -10.11 -3.76
CA LEU A 44 -20.19 -8.94 -3.40
C LEU A 44 -21.68 -9.23 -3.18
N ARG A 45 -22.18 -10.35 -3.71
CA ARG A 45 -23.55 -10.85 -3.48
C ARG A 45 -23.64 -11.91 -2.37
N GLY A 46 -22.52 -12.25 -1.73
CA GLY A 46 -22.46 -13.32 -0.74
C GLY A 46 -22.51 -14.73 -1.34
N ASP A 47 -22.27 -14.86 -2.65
CA ASP A 47 -22.17 -16.13 -3.34
C ASP A 47 -20.72 -16.59 -3.42
N LYS A 48 -20.41 -17.67 -2.69
CA LYS A 48 -19.05 -18.21 -2.60
C LYS A 48 -18.65 -19.14 -3.76
N SER A 49 -19.55 -19.41 -4.70
CA SER A 49 -19.38 -20.45 -5.74
C SER A 49 -18.15 -20.21 -6.64
N ALA A 50 -17.87 -18.97 -7.04
CA ALA A 50 -16.69 -18.66 -7.82
C ALA A 50 -15.42 -18.76 -6.97
N PHE A 51 -15.44 -18.33 -5.71
CA PHE A 51 -14.32 -18.50 -4.80
C PHE A 51 -13.99 -19.98 -4.60
N GLU A 52 -14.99 -20.84 -4.39
CA GLU A 52 -14.82 -22.29 -4.30
C GLU A 52 -14.21 -22.90 -5.56
N ARG A 53 -14.63 -22.42 -6.73
CA ARG A 53 -14.19 -22.93 -8.05
C ARG A 53 -12.76 -22.56 -8.39
N TYR A 54 -12.38 -21.31 -8.08
CA TYR A 54 -11.13 -20.71 -8.56
C TYR A 54 -10.04 -20.60 -7.51
N THR A 55 -10.26 -21.03 -6.27
CA THR A 55 -9.19 -21.15 -5.28
C THR A 55 -8.77 -22.61 -5.11
N ALA A 56 -7.47 -22.84 -4.98
CA ALA A 56 -6.93 -24.17 -4.68
C ALA A 56 -7.24 -24.57 -3.22
N ASP A 57 -7.28 -25.86 -2.91
CA ASP A 57 -7.50 -26.32 -1.53
C ASP A 57 -6.43 -25.83 -0.56
N THR A 58 -5.22 -25.57 -1.07
CA THR A 58 -4.08 -25.02 -0.32
C THR A 58 -4.05 -23.49 -0.27
N TYR A 59 -5.11 -22.80 -0.75
CA TYR A 59 -5.15 -21.34 -0.78
C TYR A 59 -4.99 -20.73 0.61
N ILE A 60 -4.19 -19.68 0.67
CA ILE A 60 -4.00 -18.84 1.85
C ILE A 60 -4.21 -17.38 1.48
N GLU A 61 -4.76 -16.61 2.39
CA GLU A 61 -4.89 -15.16 2.31
C GLU A 61 -4.17 -14.50 3.46
N THR A 62 -3.41 -13.46 3.17
CA THR A 62 -2.88 -12.54 4.19
C THR A 62 -3.64 -11.22 4.05
N ASP A 63 -4.36 -10.84 5.08
CA ASP A 63 -5.16 -9.61 5.09
C ASP A 63 -4.35 -8.36 5.49
N PHE A 64 -5.02 -7.20 5.55
CA PHE A 64 -4.41 -5.88 5.82
C PHE A 64 -3.67 -5.81 7.17
N ASN A 65 -4.02 -6.64 8.15
CA ASN A 65 -3.42 -6.64 9.48
C ASN A 65 -2.36 -7.73 9.65
N GLY A 66 -2.06 -8.48 8.59
CA GLY A 66 -1.10 -9.57 8.58
C GLY A 66 -1.66 -10.91 9.06
N THR A 67 -2.99 -11.03 9.28
CA THR A 67 -3.60 -12.32 9.62
C THR A 67 -3.59 -13.24 8.41
N VAL A 68 -3.10 -14.48 8.60
CA VAL A 68 -3.13 -15.51 7.58
C VAL A 68 -4.36 -16.40 7.78
N THR A 69 -5.18 -16.52 6.73
CA THR A 69 -6.42 -17.30 6.74
C THR A 69 -6.39 -18.35 5.64
N THR A 70 -6.84 -19.57 5.93
CA THR A 70 -6.93 -20.66 4.96
C THR A 70 -8.26 -20.59 4.19
N ARG A 71 -8.27 -21.22 2.99
CA ARG A 71 -9.49 -21.38 2.17
C ARG A 71 -10.67 -21.91 2.98
N ALA A 72 -10.47 -22.98 3.73
CA ALA A 72 -11.55 -23.58 4.53
C ALA A 72 -12.18 -22.57 5.50
N ARG A 73 -11.34 -21.85 6.24
CA ARG A 73 -11.82 -20.84 7.19
C ARG A 73 -12.54 -19.67 6.52
N ILE A 74 -12.13 -19.27 5.32
CA ILE A 74 -12.83 -18.24 4.55
C ILE A 74 -14.20 -18.73 4.15
N LEU A 75 -14.31 -19.97 3.63
CA LEU A 75 -15.57 -20.57 3.21
C LEU A 75 -16.55 -20.79 4.36
N ASP A 76 -16.06 -21.16 5.54
CA ASP A 76 -16.87 -21.34 6.75
C ASP A 76 -17.45 -20.02 7.28
N ASN A 77 -16.74 -18.92 7.03
CA ASN A 77 -17.12 -17.59 7.51
C ASN A 77 -17.43 -16.62 6.35
N PHE A 78 -17.86 -17.16 5.19
CA PHE A 78 -18.08 -16.35 4.01
C PHE A 78 -19.19 -15.31 4.24
N LEU A 79 -18.84 -14.05 4.07
CA LEU A 79 -19.73 -12.93 4.39
C LEU A 79 -20.81 -12.77 3.32
N THR A 80 -22.06 -12.70 3.77
CA THR A 80 -23.19 -12.28 2.92
C THR A 80 -23.57 -10.85 3.32
N PRO A 81 -23.38 -9.87 2.43
CA PRO A 81 -23.78 -8.49 2.72
C PRO A 81 -25.28 -8.39 3.02
N PRO A 82 -25.71 -7.55 3.97
CA PRO A 82 -27.14 -7.29 4.18
C PRO A 82 -27.81 -6.79 2.87
N ALA A 83 -29.08 -7.14 2.65
CA ALA A 83 -29.80 -6.75 1.43
C ALA A 83 -29.88 -5.21 1.23
N SER A 84 -29.78 -4.44 2.31
CA SER A 84 -29.71 -2.98 2.28
C SER A 84 -28.36 -2.42 1.84
N MET A 85 -27.28 -3.22 1.89
CA MET A 85 -25.96 -2.83 1.47
C MET A 85 -25.74 -3.18 -0.01
N LYS A 86 -25.28 -2.21 -0.79
CA LYS A 86 -24.92 -2.39 -2.21
C LYS A 86 -23.41 -2.18 -2.38
N PRO A 87 -22.57 -3.14 -1.99
CA PRO A 87 -21.14 -3.00 -2.12
C PRO A 87 -20.72 -3.05 -3.59
N THR A 88 -19.68 -2.30 -3.92
CA THR A 88 -19.00 -2.34 -5.21
C THR A 88 -17.50 -2.45 -4.99
N LEU A 89 -16.79 -3.10 -5.90
CA LEU A 89 -15.34 -3.17 -5.94
C LEU A 89 -14.87 -2.87 -7.37
N GLU A 90 -14.15 -1.78 -7.51
CA GLU A 90 -13.51 -1.37 -8.75
C GLU A 90 -12.04 -1.79 -8.72
N LEU A 91 -11.56 -2.43 -9.79
CA LEU A 91 -10.15 -2.75 -9.96
C LEU A 91 -9.48 -1.70 -10.86
N GLN A 92 -8.35 -1.20 -10.42
CA GLN A 92 -7.48 -0.25 -11.11
C GLN A 92 -6.04 -0.78 -11.14
N ASP A 93 -5.20 -0.21 -12.00
CA ASP A 93 -3.76 -0.51 -12.09
C ASP A 93 -3.47 -2.02 -12.15
N VAL A 94 -4.29 -2.79 -12.87
CA VAL A 94 -4.13 -4.24 -12.95
C VAL A 94 -2.92 -4.58 -13.82
N GLN A 95 -2.03 -5.39 -13.27
CA GLN A 95 -0.86 -5.93 -13.96
C GLN A 95 -0.85 -7.44 -13.77
N VAL A 96 -0.66 -8.17 -14.85
CA VAL A 96 -0.57 -9.64 -14.84
C VAL A 96 0.75 -10.04 -15.49
N HIS A 97 1.54 -10.82 -14.77
CA HIS A 97 2.76 -11.41 -15.28
C HIS A 97 2.64 -12.93 -15.29
N VAL A 98 2.79 -13.53 -16.46
CA VAL A 98 2.64 -14.98 -16.67
C VAL A 98 4.02 -15.63 -16.79
N TYR A 99 4.23 -16.71 -16.07
CA TYR A 99 5.46 -17.49 -16.03
C TYR A 99 5.13 -18.99 -16.21
N GLY A 100 4.81 -19.38 -17.46
CA GLY A 100 4.35 -20.75 -17.77
C GLY A 100 3.00 -21.04 -17.11
N ASP A 101 2.97 -21.97 -16.18
CA ASP A 101 1.76 -22.36 -15.44
C ASP A 101 1.54 -21.54 -14.15
N THR A 102 2.36 -20.51 -13.92
CA THR A 102 2.22 -19.60 -12.78
C THR A 102 1.95 -18.20 -13.29
N ALA A 103 1.09 -17.45 -12.60
CA ALA A 103 0.91 -16.02 -12.84
C ALA A 103 0.86 -15.25 -11.53
N VAL A 104 1.37 -14.01 -11.58
CA VAL A 104 1.24 -13.03 -10.50
C VAL A 104 0.42 -11.87 -11.00
N MET A 105 -0.65 -11.57 -10.30
CA MET A 105 -1.52 -10.43 -10.59
C MET A 105 -1.42 -9.41 -9.46
N SER A 106 -1.17 -8.16 -9.79
CA SER A 106 -1.22 -7.03 -8.87
C SER A 106 -2.34 -6.10 -9.30
N SER A 107 -3.13 -5.62 -8.34
CA SER A 107 -4.21 -4.68 -8.62
C SER A 107 -4.43 -3.70 -7.47
N ARG A 108 -5.03 -2.56 -7.76
CA ARG A 108 -5.61 -1.65 -6.78
C ARG A 108 -7.12 -1.88 -6.74
N GLY A 109 -7.64 -2.22 -5.58
CA GLY A 109 -9.08 -2.31 -5.32
C GLY A 109 -9.61 -1.05 -4.68
N ILE A 110 -10.78 -0.58 -5.10
CA ILE A 110 -11.52 0.49 -4.43
C ILE A 110 -12.89 -0.08 -4.07
N TYR A 111 -13.05 -0.42 -2.80
CA TYR A 111 -14.32 -0.89 -2.24
C TYR A 111 -15.17 0.30 -1.83
N ARG A 112 -16.43 0.28 -2.22
CA ARG A 112 -17.43 1.28 -1.81
C ARG A 112 -18.70 0.57 -1.35
N ALA A 113 -19.24 1.04 -0.24
CA ALA A 113 -20.53 0.58 0.27
C ALA A 113 -21.27 1.73 0.97
N GLU A 114 -22.55 1.55 1.19
CA GLU A 114 -23.34 2.43 2.05
C GLU A 114 -24.07 1.57 3.09
N ALA A 115 -23.91 1.93 4.36
CA ALA A 115 -24.57 1.28 5.48
C ALA A 115 -25.12 2.33 6.44
N ASN A 116 -26.41 2.26 6.74
CA ASN A 116 -27.10 3.20 7.65
C ASN A 116 -26.90 4.70 7.26
N GLY A 117 -26.87 4.99 5.95
CA GLY A 117 -26.64 6.35 5.44
C GLY A 117 -25.17 6.80 5.49
N GLN A 118 -24.27 5.97 5.97
CA GLN A 118 -22.83 6.26 5.97
C GLN A 118 -22.14 5.62 4.76
N LYS A 119 -21.37 6.42 4.04
CA LYS A 119 -20.55 5.95 2.93
C LYS A 119 -19.24 5.40 3.44
N ILE A 120 -18.92 4.18 3.05
CA ILE A 120 -17.66 3.49 3.34
C ILE A 120 -16.86 3.44 2.03
N THR A 121 -15.61 3.87 2.08
CA THR A 121 -14.68 3.75 0.94
C THR A 121 -13.33 3.29 1.48
N ASN A 122 -12.87 2.12 1.01
CA ASN A 122 -11.55 1.59 1.34
C ASN A 122 -10.78 1.34 0.05
N SER A 123 -9.51 1.70 0.04
CA SER A 123 -8.59 1.42 -1.05
C SER A 123 -7.52 0.46 -0.58
N PHE A 124 -7.17 -0.50 -1.42
CA PHE A 124 -6.16 -1.49 -1.08
C PHE A 124 -5.42 -1.94 -2.34
N ARG A 125 -4.27 -2.55 -2.14
CA ARG A 125 -3.50 -3.22 -3.19
C ARG A 125 -3.42 -4.70 -2.89
N THR A 126 -3.65 -5.53 -3.92
CA THR A 126 -3.49 -6.98 -3.81
C THR A 126 -2.31 -7.46 -4.63
N THR A 127 -1.78 -8.59 -4.21
CA THR A 127 -0.88 -9.43 -5.00
C THR A 127 -1.42 -10.85 -4.91
N ASP A 128 -1.90 -11.36 -6.04
CA ASP A 128 -2.54 -12.65 -6.17
C ASP A 128 -1.63 -13.59 -6.97
N VAL A 129 -1.42 -14.79 -6.46
CA VAL A 129 -0.62 -15.83 -7.12
C VAL A 129 -1.55 -16.91 -7.64
N TRP A 130 -1.42 -17.19 -8.93
CA TRP A 130 -2.21 -18.15 -9.66
C TRP A 130 -1.37 -19.30 -10.17
N LEU A 131 -1.92 -20.50 -10.13
CA LEU A 131 -1.31 -21.71 -10.68
C LEU A 131 -2.30 -22.40 -11.63
N ARG A 132 -1.84 -22.75 -12.81
CA ARG A 132 -2.62 -23.52 -13.78
C ARG A 132 -2.34 -25.01 -13.59
N ARG A 133 -3.39 -25.76 -13.23
CA ARG A 133 -3.36 -27.23 -13.12
C ARG A 133 -4.51 -27.80 -13.94
N ASP A 134 -4.24 -28.85 -14.70
CA ASP A 134 -5.23 -29.54 -15.55
C ASP A 134 -6.01 -28.55 -16.45
N GLY A 135 -5.27 -27.59 -17.01
CA GLY A 135 -5.83 -26.56 -17.89
C GLY A 135 -6.65 -25.45 -17.20
N ARG A 136 -6.72 -25.43 -15.87
CA ARG A 136 -7.52 -24.46 -15.10
C ARG A 136 -6.65 -23.61 -14.19
N TRP A 137 -6.90 -22.30 -14.20
CA TRP A 137 -6.29 -21.38 -13.25
C TRP A 137 -6.96 -21.46 -11.88
N GLN A 138 -6.14 -21.58 -10.84
CA GLN A 138 -6.55 -21.54 -9.45
C GLN A 138 -5.66 -20.59 -8.68
N MET A 139 -6.26 -19.71 -7.88
CA MET A 139 -5.52 -18.85 -6.97
C MET A 139 -4.99 -19.68 -5.80
N ILE A 140 -3.70 -19.58 -5.52
CA ILE A 140 -3.02 -20.31 -4.44
C ILE A 140 -2.65 -19.42 -3.27
N ALA A 141 -2.51 -18.12 -3.49
CA ALA A 141 -2.26 -17.13 -2.44
C ALA A 141 -2.79 -15.76 -2.85
N SER A 142 -3.20 -14.99 -1.86
CA SER A 142 -3.48 -13.55 -1.97
C SER A 142 -2.88 -12.81 -0.78
N HIS A 143 -2.40 -11.60 -1.05
CA HIS A 143 -1.99 -10.67 -0.01
C HIS A 143 -2.62 -9.31 -0.31
N ALA A 144 -3.22 -8.69 0.70
CA ALA A 144 -3.78 -7.37 0.62
C ALA A 144 -3.03 -6.39 1.54
N SER A 145 -2.83 -5.17 1.06
CA SER A 145 -2.31 -4.05 1.84
C SER A 145 -3.26 -2.88 1.73
N GLU A 146 -3.60 -2.25 2.83
CA GLU A 146 -4.43 -1.05 2.80
C GLU A 146 -3.67 0.12 2.16
N ILE A 147 -4.37 0.89 1.33
CA ILE A 147 -3.88 2.17 0.81
C ILE A 147 -4.51 3.25 1.68
N PRO A 148 -3.71 4.04 2.42
CA PRO A 148 -4.24 5.12 3.23
C PRO A 148 -5.09 6.08 2.39
N PRO A 149 -6.15 6.65 2.96
CA PRO A 149 -6.94 7.65 2.27
C PRO A 149 -6.07 8.85 1.89
N ASP A 150 -6.30 9.38 0.68
CA ASP A 150 -5.65 10.63 0.26
C ASP A 150 -6.05 11.75 1.22
N ARG A 151 -5.08 12.22 2.01
CA ARG A 151 -5.26 13.39 2.85
C ARG A 151 -5.05 14.64 2.03
N VAL A 152 -5.95 15.61 2.22
CA VAL A 152 -5.85 16.93 1.57
C VAL A 152 -5.37 17.92 2.61
N ALA A 153 -4.28 18.62 2.28
CA ALA A 153 -3.76 19.67 3.14
C ALA A 153 -4.76 20.82 3.27
N VAL A 154 -4.97 21.27 4.50
CA VAL A 154 -5.77 22.47 4.76
C VAL A 154 -4.87 23.71 4.78
N LYS A 155 -5.45 24.88 4.49
CA LYS A 155 -4.73 26.15 4.65
C LYS A 155 -4.66 26.52 6.13
N VAL A 156 -3.45 26.70 6.63
CA VAL A 156 -3.18 27.25 7.95
C VAL A 156 -2.33 28.51 7.82
N ASN A 157 -2.31 29.35 8.87
CA ASN A 157 -1.42 30.50 8.88
C ASN A 157 0.05 30.03 9.02
N PRO A 158 0.94 30.28 8.04
CA PRO A 158 2.31 29.79 8.09
C PRO A 158 3.14 30.30 9.29
N LYS A 159 2.70 31.36 9.95
CA LYS A 159 3.35 31.88 11.18
C LYS A 159 3.32 30.87 12.33
N ILE A 160 2.35 29.95 12.35
CA ILE A 160 2.30 28.90 13.37
C ILE A 160 3.48 27.93 13.26
N PHE A 161 4.12 27.80 12.09
CA PHE A 161 5.21 26.86 11.85
C PHE A 161 6.45 27.16 12.68
N ASP A 162 6.68 28.43 13.02
CA ASP A 162 7.81 28.82 13.85
C ASP A 162 7.80 28.15 15.24
N ALA A 163 6.61 27.86 15.77
CA ALA A 163 6.47 27.16 17.04
C ALA A 163 6.88 25.67 16.96
N TYR A 164 6.81 25.08 15.77
CA TYR A 164 7.10 23.64 15.54
C TYR A 164 8.56 23.39 15.18
N VAL A 165 9.28 24.40 14.73
CA VAL A 165 10.71 24.29 14.42
C VAL A 165 11.48 23.80 15.65
N GLY A 166 12.39 22.84 15.43
CA GLY A 166 13.23 22.30 16.48
C GLY A 166 13.63 20.85 16.26
N ALA A 167 14.27 20.28 17.27
CA ALA A 167 14.70 18.88 17.30
C ALA A 167 13.86 18.10 18.32
N TYR A 168 13.39 16.93 17.90
CA TYR A 168 12.50 16.05 18.69
C TYR A 168 13.13 14.67 18.80
N GLU A 169 13.47 14.25 20.01
CA GLU A 169 14.17 13.00 20.27
C GLU A 169 13.20 11.92 20.76
N ILE A 170 13.24 10.74 20.11
CA ILE A 170 12.54 9.52 20.55
C ILE A 170 13.42 8.74 21.52
N SER A 171 14.69 8.55 21.13
CA SER A 171 15.71 7.86 21.90
C SER A 171 17.08 8.44 21.53
N PRO A 172 18.13 8.21 22.35
CA PRO A 172 19.45 8.76 22.08
C PRO A 172 19.91 8.50 20.62
N GLY A 173 20.14 9.60 19.89
CA GLY A 173 20.56 9.55 18.50
C GLY A 173 19.47 9.39 17.44
N LEU A 174 18.21 9.09 17.81
CA LEU A 174 17.08 9.09 16.90
C LEU A 174 16.27 10.38 17.05
N VAL A 175 16.59 11.35 16.22
CA VAL A 175 16.02 12.70 16.27
C VAL A 175 15.27 13.01 14.99
N PHE A 176 14.09 13.59 15.15
CA PHE A 176 13.30 14.21 14.09
C PHE A 176 13.51 15.72 14.13
N THR A 177 14.12 16.26 13.10
CA THR A 177 14.38 17.70 12.99
C THR A 177 13.31 18.34 12.13
N VAL A 178 12.64 19.34 12.68
CA VAL A 178 11.64 20.14 11.99
C VAL A 178 12.21 21.50 11.65
N THR A 179 12.11 21.90 10.40
CA THR A 179 12.56 23.18 9.87
C THR A 179 11.45 23.87 9.10
N ARG A 180 11.61 25.16 8.84
CA ARG A 180 10.71 25.92 7.99
C ARG A 180 11.42 26.35 6.71
N ASP A 181 10.76 26.16 5.58
CA ASP A 181 11.19 26.64 4.27
C ASP A 181 10.05 27.50 3.66
N GLY A 182 10.16 28.83 3.82
CA GLY A 182 9.10 29.75 3.42
C GLY A 182 7.78 29.45 4.13
N ASP A 183 6.77 29.09 3.36
CA ASP A 183 5.42 28.72 3.85
C ASP A 183 5.23 27.21 4.01
N LYS A 184 6.34 26.44 4.10
CA LYS A 184 6.32 25.00 4.28
C LYS A 184 7.00 24.59 5.57
N LEU A 185 6.43 23.59 6.23
CA LEU A 185 7.03 22.90 7.34
C LEU A 185 7.70 21.62 6.81
N MET A 186 8.97 21.43 7.17
CA MET A 186 9.78 20.32 6.67
C MET A 186 10.25 19.46 7.83
N GLY A 187 10.28 18.14 7.63
CA GLY A 187 10.75 17.18 8.63
C GLY A 187 11.82 16.25 8.09
N GLN A 188 12.81 15.92 8.92
CA GLN A 188 13.89 15.00 8.57
C GLN A 188 14.31 14.18 9.77
N TRP A 189 14.48 12.86 9.55
CA TRP A 189 15.05 11.95 10.53
C TRP A 189 16.57 11.92 10.45
N THR A 190 17.25 11.78 11.59
CA THR A 190 18.71 11.57 11.64
C THR A 190 19.14 10.30 10.88
N SER A 191 18.29 9.30 10.81
CA SER A 191 18.50 8.04 10.07
C SER A 191 18.31 8.17 8.56
N SER A 192 17.82 9.30 8.05
CA SER A 192 17.49 9.52 6.65
C SER A 192 18.01 10.86 6.15
N LYS A 193 18.57 10.87 4.91
CA LYS A 193 18.91 12.12 4.22
C LYS A 193 17.69 12.78 3.56
N LYS A 194 16.53 12.12 3.57
CA LYS A 194 15.33 12.59 2.88
C LYS A 194 14.62 13.64 3.73
N LEU A 195 14.41 14.80 3.12
CA LEU A 195 13.59 15.88 3.67
C LEU A 195 12.16 15.72 3.17
N HIS A 196 11.19 15.78 4.09
CA HIS A 196 9.77 15.62 3.79
C HIS A 196 9.01 16.90 4.09
N GLU A 197 8.05 17.26 3.24
CA GLU A 197 7.10 18.30 3.53
C GLU A 197 6.01 17.77 4.49
N LEU A 198 5.82 18.45 5.61
CA LEU A 198 4.76 18.17 6.59
C LEU A 198 3.54 19.00 6.22
N GLN A 199 2.56 18.35 5.59
CA GLN A 199 1.34 19.01 5.13
C GLN A 199 0.32 19.11 6.27
N PRO A 200 -0.30 20.27 6.53
CA PRO A 200 -1.22 20.43 7.65
C PRO A 200 -2.56 19.73 7.37
N GLN A 201 -3.00 18.87 8.29
CA GLN A 201 -4.37 18.39 8.39
C GLN A 201 -5.23 19.34 9.23
N ASN A 202 -4.62 19.98 10.23
CA ASN A 202 -5.13 21.09 11.02
C ASN A 202 -3.94 21.87 11.59
N GLU A 203 -4.16 22.79 12.54
CA GLU A 203 -3.08 23.62 13.11
C GLU A 203 -2.01 22.83 13.86
N THR A 204 -2.31 21.65 14.42
CA THR A 204 -1.40 20.87 15.24
C THR A 204 -1.06 19.50 14.67
N THR A 205 -1.79 19.05 13.66
CA THR A 205 -1.65 17.72 13.06
C THR A 205 -1.18 17.85 11.63
N PHE A 206 -0.12 17.15 11.30
CA PHE A 206 0.50 17.15 9.98
C PHE A 206 0.62 15.74 9.44
N PHE A 207 0.83 15.61 8.14
CA PHE A 207 1.09 14.35 7.46
C PHE A 207 2.10 14.53 6.32
N ILE A 208 2.76 13.45 5.95
CA ILE A 208 3.59 13.37 4.75
C ILE A 208 2.74 12.75 3.64
N LYS A 209 2.71 13.35 2.44
CA LYS A 209 1.93 12.82 1.33
C LYS A 209 2.36 11.39 0.98
N GLY A 210 1.40 10.47 0.97
CA GLY A 210 1.64 9.05 0.71
C GLY A 210 2.11 8.24 1.93
N ASP A 211 2.23 8.88 3.10
CA ASP A 211 2.53 8.24 4.38
C ASP A 211 1.23 8.09 5.18
N PRO A 212 0.94 6.91 5.77
CA PRO A 212 -0.25 6.70 6.57
C PRO A 212 -0.20 7.38 7.94
N ASP A 213 0.99 7.73 8.43
CA ASP A 213 1.19 8.22 9.78
C ASP A 213 0.84 9.71 9.92
N LEU A 214 0.66 10.14 11.16
CA LEU A 214 0.38 11.53 11.52
C LEU A 214 1.44 12.03 12.49
N ASP A 215 1.88 13.27 12.27
CA ASP A 215 2.75 14.03 13.16
C ASP A 215 1.90 15.02 13.95
N ILE A 216 1.70 14.79 15.25
CA ILE A 216 0.83 15.58 16.13
C ILE A 216 1.69 16.38 17.10
N PHE A 217 1.77 17.67 16.92
CA PHE A 217 2.49 18.57 17.83
C PHE A 217 1.65 18.92 19.05
N VAL A 218 2.19 18.68 20.22
CA VAL A 218 1.52 18.91 21.50
C VAL A 218 2.09 20.15 22.18
N LYS A 219 1.20 21.05 22.57
CA LYS A 219 1.50 22.32 23.26
C LYS A 219 1.16 22.20 24.74
N ASP A 220 1.92 22.90 25.58
CA ASP A 220 1.60 23.11 26.99
C ASP A 220 0.54 24.23 27.18
N GLU A 221 0.22 24.50 28.44
CA GLU A 221 -0.75 25.56 28.82
C GLU A 221 -0.32 26.98 28.39
N LYS A 222 0.98 27.16 28.12
CA LYS A 222 1.55 28.43 27.64
C LYS A 222 1.61 28.49 26.10
N GLY A 223 1.10 27.46 25.40
CA GLY A 223 1.14 27.37 23.95
C GLY A 223 2.49 26.97 23.36
N GLN A 224 3.46 26.53 24.19
CA GLN A 224 4.77 26.09 23.74
C GLN A 224 4.73 24.62 23.33
N VAL A 225 5.31 24.29 22.18
CA VAL A 225 5.40 22.90 21.71
C VAL A 225 6.42 22.14 22.56
N THR A 226 5.98 21.09 23.21
CA THR A 226 6.78 20.27 24.14
C THR A 226 7.24 18.96 23.52
N HIS A 227 6.46 18.41 22.60
CA HIS A 227 6.76 17.14 21.93
C HIS A 227 5.92 16.95 20.67
N VAL A 228 6.30 15.99 19.85
CA VAL A 228 5.51 15.47 18.74
C VAL A 228 5.11 14.02 19.05
N ILE A 229 3.90 13.65 18.67
CA ILE A 229 3.41 12.27 18.69
C ILE A 229 3.33 11.80 17.24
N PHE A 230 4.08 10.76 16.92
CA PHE A 230 3.94 10.03 15.67
C PHE A 230 2.87 8.96 15.87
N ARG A 231 1.73 9.11 15.19
CA ARG A 231 0.61 8.15 15.28
C ARG A 231 0.51 7.35 14.01
N SER A 232 0.77 6.05 14.13
CA SER A 232 0.62 5.10 13.03
C SER A 232 -0.85 4.84 12.69
N MET A 233 -1.10 4.29 11.50
CA MET A 233 -2.44 3.98 11.01
C MET A 233 -3.21 3.01 11.92
N ASP A 234 -2.52 2.09 12.58
CA ASP A 234 -3.09 1.16 13.57
C ASP A 234 -3.33 1.78 14.96
N GLY A 235 -3.10 3.09 15.10
CA GLY A 235 -3.32 3.84 16.34
C GLY A 235 -2.17 3.79 17.35
N ARG A 236 -1.06 3.09 17.05
CA ARG A 236 0.14 3.14 17.92
C ARG A 236 0.74 4.53 17.90
N GLU A 237 1.23 4.97 19.06
CA GLU A 237 1.81 6.29 19.25
C GLU A 237 3.25 6.20 19.76
N ILE A 238 4.12 6.98 19.16
CA ILE A 238 5.50 7.18 19.61
C ILE A 238 5.68 8.66 19.93
N LYS A 239 6.14 8.95 21.14
CA LYS A 239 6.37 10.32 21.59
C LYS A 239 7.84 10.70 21.43
N ALA A 240 8.09 11.82 20.77
CA ALA A 240 9.42 12.45 20.69
C ALA A 240 9.42 13.79 21.44
N LYS A 241 10.30 13.92 22.44
CA LYS A 241 10.40 15.13 23.27
C LYS A 241 11.16 16.21 22.51
N LYS A 242 10.68 17.45 22.57
CA LYS A 242 11.42 18.61 22.05
C LYS A 242 12.67 18.83 22.89
N ILE A 243 13.86 18.84 22.25
CA ILE A 243 15.14 19.00 22.91
C ILE A 243 15.86 20.30 22.50
N LYS A 244 15.39 20.94 21.41
CA LYS A 244 15.94 22.21 20.91
C LYS A 244 14.90 22.95 20.07
#